data_6aa3f1ebcc40cc593a9ea3db54741d1c
#
_entry.id   6aa3f1ebcc40cc593a9ea3db54741d1c
#
_cell.length_a   1.000
_cell.length_b   1.000
_cell.length_c   1.000
_cell.angle_alpha   90.00
_cell.angle_beta   90.00
_cell.angle_gamma   90.00
#
_symmetry.space_group_name_H-M   'P 1'
#
loop_
_entity.id
_entity.type
_entity.pdbx_description
1 polymer ?
#
loop_
_entity_poly.entity_id
_entity_poly.type
_entity_poly.pdbx_seq_one_letter_code
_entity_poly.pdbx_strand_id
1 'polypeptide(L)'
;MTPEEFAAKLTELQKKFPVEQENAVRKSANKFRKIIMSKSPDSGTVHKLKLNKSWSVRMTGFRATTIQAEIYSKSPHFHLVERGHVIKTRSGKVKGFKQGTFFLKKTVNNNQKEIIDDMGKMFLELIKDKLNG
;
A
#
# COMPACT_ATOMS: atom_id res chain seq x y z
N MET A 1 0.54 -21.89 -23.46
CA MET A 1 1.51 -20.89 -22.92
C MET A 1 1.94 -21.30 -21.52
N THR A 2 3.23 -21.40 -21.30
CA THR A 2 3.78 -21.71 -19.98
C THR A 2 3.76 -20.47 -19.07
N PRO A 3 3.84 -20.66 -17.73
CA PRO A 3 3.97 -19.50 -16.81
C PRO A 3 5.18 -18.63 -17.12
N GLU A 4 6.29 -19.22 -17.55
CA GLU A 4 7.51 -18.50 -17.91
C GLU A 4 7.32 -17.66 -19.19
N GLU A 5 6.62 -18.19 -20.18
CA GLU A 5 6.28 -17.45 -21.41
C GLU A 5 5.33 -16.29 -21.11
N PHE A 6 4.36 -16.51 -20.24
CA PHE A 6 3.44 -15.46 -19.80
C PHE A 6 4.17 -14.33 -19.06
N ALA A 7 5.07 -14.69 -18.15
CA ALA A 7 5.86 -13.71 -17.39
C ALA A 7 6.77 -12.90 -18.33
N ALA A 8 7.38 -13.55 -19.33
CA ALA A 8 8.23 -12.88 -20.32
C ALA A 8 7.43 -11.88 -21.16
N LYS A 9 6.23 -12.26 -21.61
CA LYS A 9 5.34 -11.37 -22.36
C LYS A 9 4.88 -10.19 -21.53
N LEU A 10 4.55 -10.44 -20.26
CA LEU A 10 4.14 -9.37 -19.35
C LEU A 10 5.27 -8.36 -19.14
N THR A 11 6.49 -8.82 -18.94
CA THR A 11 7.68 -7.97 -18.81
C THR A 11 7.89 -7.12 -20.09
N GLU A 12 7.73 -7.73 -21.27
CA GLU A 12 7.85 -7.03 -22.53
C GLU A 12 6.80 -5.92 -22.66
N LEU A 13 5.54 -6.20 -22.28
CA LEU A 13 4.47 -5.22 -22.31
C LEU A 13 4.73 -4.07 -21.32
N GLN A 14 5.28 -4.36 -20.15
CA GLN A 14 5.63 -3.35 -19.17
C GLN A 14 6.68 -2.38 -19.70
N LYS A 15 7.68 -2.88 -20.44
CA LYS A 15 8.69 -2.04 -21.08
C LYS A 15 8.11 -1.20 -22.21
N LYS A 16 7.17 -1.75 -22.98
CA LYS A 16 6.54 -1.07 -24.13
C LYS A 16 5.52 -0.02 -23.69
N PHE A 17 4.86 -0.22 -22.55
CA PHE A 17 3.79 0.66 -22.07
C PHE A 17 4.08 1.18 -20.65
N PRO A 18 5.15 1.99 -20.46
CA PRO A 18 5.54 2.44 -19.14
C PRO A 18 4.53 3.39 -18.47
N VAL A 19 3.83 4.22 -19.28
CA VAL A 19 2.82 5.14 -18.73
C VAL A 19 1.63 4.37 -18.21
N GLU A 20 1.17 3.36 -18.95
CA GLU A 20 0.05 2.51 -18.56
C GLU A 20 0.41 1.70 -17.32
N GLN A 21 1.64 1.21 -17.23
CA GLN A 21 2.14 0.51 -16.04
C GLN A 21 2.14 1.42 -14.82
N GLU A 22 2.66 2.63 -14.96
CA GLU A 22 2.66 3.61 -13.87
C GLU A 22 1.23 3.92 -13.39
N ASN A 23 0.31 4.14 -14.33
CA ASN A 23 -1.08 4.42 -14.00
C ASN A 23 -1.74 3.25 -13.27
N ALA A 24 -1.50 2.01 -13.70
CA ALA A 24 -2.03 0.81 -13.05
C ALA A 24 -1.50 0.69 -11.62
N VAL A 25 -0.19 0.87 -11.41
CA VAL A 25 0.43 0.81 -10.09
C VAL A 25 -0.11 1.91 -9.19
N ARG A 26 -0.22 3.14 -9.71
CA ARG A 26 -0.73 4.29 -8.94
C ARG A 26 -2.17 4.09 -8.48
N LYS A 27 -3.05 3.68 -9.40
CA LYS A 27 -4.47 3.46 -9.08
C LYS A 27 -4.64 2.32 -8.08
N SER A 28 -3.89 1.24 -8.24
CA SER A 28 -3.94 0.11 -7.32
C SER A 28 -3.40 0.47 -5.94
N ALA A 29 -2.33 1.26 -5.88
CA ALA A 29 -1.78 1.76 -4.61
C ALA A 29 -2.77 2.67 -3.88
N ASN A 30 -3.48 3.55 -4.61
CA ASN A 30 -4.50 4.40 -4.03
C ASN A 30 -5.70 3.59 -3.53
N LYS A 31 -6.10 2.55 -4.25
CA LYS A 31 -7.15 1.62 -3.80
C LYS A 31 -6.73 0.92 -2.51
N PHE A 32 -5.50 0.42 -2.45
CA PHE A 32 -4.97 -0.24 -1.25
C PHE A 32 -4.88 0.75 -0.09
N ARG A 33 -4.42 1.98 -0.34
CA ARG A 33 -4.37 3.03 0.67
C ARG A 33 -5.74 3.26 1.30
N LYS A 34 -6.80 3.32 0.49
CA LYS A 34 -8.17 3.49 1.00
C LYS A 34 -8.61 2.32 1.88
N ILE A 35 -8.24 1.10 1.52
CA ILE A 35 -8.52 -0.09 2.34
C ILE A 35 -7.79 0.03 3.68
N ILE A 36 -6.52 0.40 3.67
CA ILE A 36 -5.71 0.58 4.89
C ILE A 36 -6.33 1.68 5.76
N MET A 37 -6.76 2.80 5.16
CA MET A 37 -7.43 3.88 5.89
C MET A 37 -8.68 3.37 6.61
N SER A 38 -9.49 2.57 5.94
CA SER A 38 -10.74 2.04 6.52
C SER A 38 -10.48 1.07 7.68
N LYS A 39 -9.32 0.43 7.71
CA LYS A 39 -8.93 -0.52 8.75
C LYS A 39 -8.07 0.10 9.86
N SER A 40 -7.64 1.34 9.69
CA SER A 40 -6.83 2.04 10.68
C SER A 40 -7.65 2.35 11.95
N PRO A 41 -7.15 1.98 13.13
CA PRO A 41 -7.88 2.26 14.38
C PRO A 41 -8.05 3.76 14.64
N ASP A 42 -9.21 4.13 15.19
CA ASP A 42 -9.47 5.48 15.66
C ASP A 42 -9.58 5.41 17.19
N SER A 43 -8.73 6.15 17.89
CA SER A 43 -8.71 6.18 19.34
C SER A 43 -9.87 6.99 19.95
N GLY A 44 -10.61 7.72 19.11
CA GLY A 44 -11.67 8.63 19.58
C GLY A 44 -11.15 9.92 20.19
N THR A 45 -9.84 10.07 20.34
CA THR A 45 -9.22 11.31 20.85
C THR A 45 -8.86 12.24 19.69
N VAL A 46 -8.82 13.56 20.00
CA VAL A 46 -8.44 14.56 19.02
C VAL A 46 -6.92 14.60 18.91
N HIS A 47 -6.40 14.18 17.78
CA HIS A 47 -4.98 14.28 17.44
C HIS A 47 -4.80 15.27 16.30
N LYS A 48 -3.64 15.92 16.26
CA LYS A 48 -3.28 16.85 15.18
C LYS A 48 -3.35 16.14 13.82
N LEU A 49 -2.95 14.86 13.77
CA LEU A 49 -3.07 14.02 12.58
C LEU A 49 -3.58 12.64 13.01
N LYS A 50 -4.82 12.34 12.64
CA LYS A 50 -5.41 11.03 12.92
C LYS A 50 -4.74 9.95 12.08
N LEU A 51 -4.58 8.75 12.66
CA LEU A 51 -3.92 7.64 11.99
C LEU A 51 -4.63 7.28 10.67
N ASN A 52 -5.95 7.24 10.65
CA ASN A 52 -6.73 6.92 9.45
C ASN A 52 -6.61 7.97 8.33
N LYS A 53 -6.14 9.18 8.64
CA LYS A 53 -5.91 10.25 7.67
C LYS A 53 -4.43 10.47 7.37
N SER A 54 -3.55 9.63 7.92
CA SER A 54 -2.09 9.79 7.81
C SER A 54 -1.47 9.09 6.62
N TRP A 55 -2.23 8.30 5.87
CA TRP A 55 -1.72 7.45 4.81
C TRP A 55 -1.50 8.21 3.51
N SER A 56 -0.34 8.00 2.91
CA SER A 56 0.06 8.61 1.65
C SER A 56 0.71 7.58 0.73
N VAL A 57 0.71 7.89 -0.56
CA VAL A 57 1.36 7.08 -1.59
C VAL A 57 2.48 7.89 -2.22
N ARG A 58 3.65 7.28 -2.38
CA ARG A 58 4.77 7.86 -3.10
C ARG A 58 5.17 6.92 -4.24
N MET A 59 5.24 7.45 -5.46
CA MET A 59 5.70 6.71 -6.62
C MET A 59 7.20 6.84 -6.77
N THR A 60 7.88 5.73 -7.11
CA THR A 60 9.31 5.69 -7.37
C THR A 60 9.60 4.87 -8.63
N GLY A 61 10.78 5.00 -9.20
CA GLY A 61 11.19 4.23 -10.36
C GLY A 61 10.63 4.71 -11.70
N PHE A 62 10.33 6.02 -11.81
CA PHE A 62 9.85 6.59 -13.07
C PHE A 62 10.84 6.33 -14.22
N ARG A 63 10.34 5.83 -15.35
CA ARG A 63 11.13 5.47 -16.54
C ARG A 63 12.14 4.35 -16.30
N ALA A 64 12.14 3.73 -15.12
CA ALA A 64 12.95 2.55 -14.85
C ALA A 64 12.18 1.29 -15.21
N THR A 65 12.89 0.15 -15.28
CA THR A 65 12.26 -1.15 -15.51
C THR A 65 11.35 -1.58 -14.36
N THR A 66 11.53 -0.98 -13.17
CA THR A 66 10.75 -1.30 -11.98
C THR A 66 10.08 -0.04 -11.44
N ILE A 67 8.78 0.08 -11.68
CA ILE A 67 7.95 1.15 -11.11
C ILE A 67 7.37 0.61 -9.81
N GLN A 68 7.50 1.39 -8.73
CA GLN A 68 7.03 1.02 -7.40
C GLN A 68 6.17 2.12 -6.80
N ALA A 69 5.20 1.71 -5.99
CA ALA A 69 4.45 2.61 -5.14
C ALA A 69 4.72 2.25 -3.69
N GLU A 70 5.03 3.26 -2.88
CA GLU A 70 5.18 3.10 -1.44
C GLU A 70 3.96 3.69 -0.75
N ILE A 71 3.30 2.89 0.09
CA ILE A 71 2.21 3.35 0.94
C ILE A 71 2.78 3.50 2.35
N TYR A 72 2.71 4.70 2.89
CA TYR A 72 3.31 5.00 4.19
C TYR A 72 2.42 5.89 5.04
N SER A 73 2.64 5.87 6.35
CA SER A 73 1.94 6.72 7.30
C SER A 73 2.82 7.90 7.71
N LYS A 74 2.23 9.09 7.73
CA LYS A 74 2.87 10.30 8.25
C LYS A 74 2.69 10.45 9.76
N SER A 75 1.91 9.56 10.39
CA SER A 75 1.68 9.63 11.84
C SER A 75 2.89 9.14 12.62
N PRO A 76 3.39 9.90 13.59
CA PRO A 76 4.47 9.44 14.46
C PRO A 76 4.05 8.31 15.40
N HIS A 77 2.75 8.08 15.57
CA HIS A 77 2.21 7.05 16.46
C HIS A 77 1.94 5.71 15.77
N PHE A 78 2.14 5.62 14.45
CA PHE A 78 1.83 4.42 13.68
C PHE A 78 2.47 3.16 14.27
N HIS A 79 3.77 3.19 14.56
CA HIS A 79 4.49 2.03 15.08
C HIS A 79 3.96 1.56 16.43
N LEU A 80 3.53 2.50 17.26
CA LEU A 80 2.98 2.19 18.59
C LEU A 80 1.65 1.45 18.48
N VAL A 81 0.79 1.88 17.56
CA VAL A 81 -0.50 1.23 17.30
C VAL A 81 -0.31 -0.14 16.66
N GLU A 82 0.59 -0.24 15.69
CA GLU A 82 0.82 -1.49 14.94
C GLU A 82 1.46 -2.57 15.80
N ARG A 83 2.54 -2.23 16.50
CA ARG A 83 3.37 -3.21 17.23
C ARG A 83 3.15 -3.23 18.74
N GLY A 84 2.49 -2.20 19.27
CA GLY A 84 2.36 -2.02 20.71
C GLY A 84 3.52 -1.22 21.29
N HIS A 85 3.41 -0.90 22.55
CA HIS A 85 4.42 -0.10 23.22
C HIS A 85 4.40 -0.30 24.73
N VAL A 86 5.53 0.02 25.35
CA VAL A 86 5.66 0.05 26.80
C VAL A 86 4.94 1.27 27.36
N ILE A 87 4.12 1.05 28.39
CA ILE A 87 3.43 2.14 29.09
C ILE A 87 4.33 2.62 30.23
N LYS A 88 4.68 3.92 30.24
CA LYS A 88 5.54 4.52 31.25
C LYS A 88 4.79 5.61 32.02
N THR A 89 5.14 5.75 33.31
CA THR A 89 4.69 6.88 34.11
C THR A 89 5.51 8.14 33.75
N ARG A 90 5.10 9.32 34.27
CA ARG A 90 5.84 10.57 34.06
C ARG A 90 7.28 10.49 34.56
N SER A 91 7.55 9.67 35.58
CA SER A 91 8.90 9.46 36.14
C SER A 91 9.73 8.46 35.33
N GLY A 92 9.19 7.90 34.25
CA GLY A 92 9.87 6.96 33.39
C GLY A 92 9.77 5.49 33.85
N LYS A 93 9.02 5.23 34.92
CA LYS A 93 8.81 3.87 35.46
C LYS A 93 7.87 3.08 34.54
N VAL A 94 8.25 1.86 34.18
CA VAL A 94 7.42 0.96 33.36
C VAL A 94 6.18 0.53 34.17
N LYS A 95 4.99 0.83 33.62
CA LYS A 95 3.70 0.48 34.23
C LYS A 95 3.10 -0.77 33.59
N GLY A 96 3.40 -1.04 32.32
CA GLY A 96 2.87 -2.19 31.61
C GLY A 96 3.20 -2.11 30.12
N PHE A 97 2.51 -2.94 29.34
CA PHE A 97 2.67 -3.00 27.88
C PHE A 97 1.30 -2.98 27.21
N LYS A 98 1.12 -2.11 26.22
CA LYS A 98 -0.09 -2.10 25.40
C LYS A 98 0.13 -2.93 24.14
N GLN A 99 -0.74 -3.94 23.97
CA GLN A 99 -0.68 -4.84 22.81
C GLN A 99 -0.91 -4.06 21.53
N GLY A 100 -0.14 -4.38 20.49
CA GLY A 100 -0.34 -3.84 19.14
C GLY A 100 -1.55 -4.44 18.46
N THR A 101 -2.12 -3.71 17.51
CA THR A 101 -3.29 -4.16 16.75
C THR A 101 -2.89 -4.99 15.54
N PHE A 102 -1.69 -4.78 15.00
CA PHE A 102 -1.20 -5.38 13.74
C PHE A 102 -2.18 -5.21 12.58
N PHE A 103 -2.92 -4.09 12.57
CA PHE A 103 -3.94 -3.84 11.55
C PHE A 103 -3.34 -3.77 10.14
N LEU A 104 -2.16 -3.17 9.98
CA LEU A 104 -1.51 -3.07 8.69
C LEU A 104 -1.10 -4.45 8.17
N LYS A 105 -0.46 -5.25 9.01
CA LYS A 105 -0.06 -6.62 8.66
C LYS A 105 -1.27 -7.46 8.26
N LYS A 106 -2.36 -7.38 9.02
CA LYS A 106 -3.60 -8.10 8.73
C LYS A 106 -4.23 -7.63 7.42
N THR A 107 -4.28 -6.33 7.19
CA THR A 107 -4.86 -5.73 5.99
C THR A 107 -4.06 -6.13 4.74
N VAL A 108 -2.73 -6.07 4.81
CA VAL A 108 -1.86 -6.49 3.72
C VAL A 108 -2.07 -7.96 3.39
N ASN A 109 -2.04 -8.84 4.41
CA ASN A 109 -2.20 -10.28 4.21
C ASN A 109 -3.57 -10.64 3.61
N ASN A 110 -4.63 -9.93 4.01
CA ASN A 110 -5.99 -10.22 3.56
C ASN A 110 -6.30 -9.68 2.17
N ASN A 111 -5.60 -8.65 1.69
CA ASN A 111 -5.94 -7.95 0.46
C ASN A 111 -4.86 -8.00 -0.62
N GLN A 112 -3.65 -8.47 -0.30
CA GLN A 112 -2.50 -8.41 -1.20
C GLN A 112 -2.78 -9.11 -2.53
N LYS A 113 -3.31 -10.31 -2.51
CA LYS A 113 -3.58 -11.08 -3.73
C LYS A 113 -4.59 -10.38 -4.62
N GLU A 114 -5.69 -9.91 -4.05
CA GLU A 114 -6.73 -9.19 -4.79
C GLU A 114 -6.20 -7.92 -5.44
N ILE A 115 -5.39 -7.15 -4.69
CA ILE A 115 -4.80 -5.91 -5.20
C ILE A 115 -3.85 -6.18 -6.36
N ILE A 116 -3.03 -7.23 -6.27
CA ILE A 116 -2.09 -7.61 -7.33
C ILE A 116 -2.86 -8.07 -8.58
N ASP A 117 -3.90 -8.88 -8.41
CA ASP A 117 -4.72 -9.35 -9.52
C ASP A 117 -5.44 -8.17 -10.20
N ASP A 118 -6.01 -7.26 -9.43
CA ASP A 118 -6.68 -6.07 -9.97
C ASP A 118 -5.71 -5.16 -10.72
N MET A 119 -4.48 -5.02 -10.21
CA MET A 119 -3.44 -4.22 -10.87
C MET A 119 -3.10 -4.79 -12.23
N GLY A 120 -2.94 -6.11 -12.33
CA GLY A 120 -2.68 -6.78 -13.60
C GLY A 120 -3.80 -6.60 -14.61
N LYS A 121 -5.04 -6.75 -14.18
CA LYS A 121 -6.23 -6.53 -15.02
C LYS A 121 -6.31 -5.09 -15.51
N MET A 122 -6.08 -4.13 -14.61
CA MET A 122 -6.12 -2.71 -14.94
C MET A 122 -5.05 -2.35 -15.96
N PHE A 123 -3.85 -2.88 -15.82
CA PHE A 123 -2.76 -2.67 -16.76
C PHE A 123 -3.16 -3.18 -18.17
N LEU A 124 -3.71 -4.39 -18.26
CA LEU A 124 -4.13 -4.96 -19.53
C LEU A 124 -5.27 -4.15 -20.17
N GLU A 125 -6.21 -3.65 -19.39
CA GLU A 125 -7.28 -2.79 -19.89
C GLU A 125 -6.75 -1.47 -20.44
N LEU A 126 -5.79 -0.85 -19.75
CA LEU A 126 -5.18 0.40 -20.21
C LEU A 126 -4.43 0.22 -21.53
N ILE A 127 -3.74 -0.91 -21.69
CA ILE A 127 -3.05 -1.25 -22.96
C ILE A 127 -4.08 -1.43 -24.07
N LYS A 128 -5.16 -2.16 -23.79
CA LYS A 128 -6.23 -2.41 -24.77
C LYS A 128 -6.86 -1.09 -25.24
N ASP A 129 -7.16 -0.20 -24.33
CA ASP A 129 -7.74 1.11 -24.65
C ASP A 129 -6.80 1.92 -25.55
N LYS A 130 -5.50 1.89 -25.25
CA LYS A 130 -4.49 2.60 -26.05
C LYS A 130 -4.37 2.04 -27.45
N LEU A 131 -4.44 0.72 -27.60
CA LEU A 131 -4.35 0.05 -28.91
C LEU A 131 -5.60 0.27 -29.77
N ASN A 132 -6.76 0.42 -29.13
CA ASN A 132 -8.05 0.61 -29.81
C ASN A 132 -8.43 2.10 -29.98
N GLY A 133 -7.74 2.98 -29.28
CA GLY A 133 -7.91 4.42 -29.39
C GLY A 133 -6.90 5.02 -30.33
#